data_7d56b145506220b3d6ff7baac7a0f6b1
#
_entry.id   7d56b145506220b3d6ff7baac7a0f6b1
#
_cell.length_a   1.000
_cell.length_b   1.000
_cell.length_c   1.000
_cell.angle_alpha   90.00
_cell.angle_beta   90.00
_cell.angle_gamma   90.00
#
_symmetry.space_group_name_H-M   'P 1'
#
loop_
_entity.id
_entity.type
_entity.pdbx_description
1 polymer ?
#
loop_
_entity_poly.entity_id
_entity_poly.type
_entity_poly.pdbx_seq_one_letter_code
_entity_poly.pdbx_strand_id
1 'polypeptide(L)'
;MTCKECGKNIGRSEQEASYDVLGVPLCTRHLKLIKRIILNNNTPLEAIQLYYALRAKGAQPMLEWWDGNKSVDIAFSRVKLNIEIDTDYNLITHEQALKDLEESMHYFKNGFTTVRIPHLTVKYYLDDTVQNILDIISSLKTNIKVI
;
A
#
# COMPACT_ATOMS: atom_id res chain seq x y z
N MET A 1 2.10 10.84 -21.82
CA MET A 1 1.82 10.29 -20.49
C MET A 1 2.95 10.69 -19.54
N THR A 2 2.64 10.79 -18.26
CA THR A 2 3.61 11.23 -17.24
C THR A 2 3.91 10.14 -16.24
N CYS A 3 5.10 10.18 -15.65
CA CYS A 3 5.49 9.32 -14.54
C CYS A 3 4.60 9.61 -13.32
N LYS A 4 3.99 8.60 -12.73
CA LYS A 4 3.12 8.75 -11.55
C LYS A 4 3.89 9.19 -10.30
N GLU A 5 5.20 8.98 -10.27
CA GLU A 5 6.00 9.39 -9.13
C GLU A 5 6.44 10.86 -9.20
N CYS A 6 7.02 11.29 -10.31
CA CYS A 6 7.63 12.63 -10.43
C CYS A 6 6.96 13.56 -11.44
N GLY A 7 5.98 13.11 -12.18
CA GLY A 7 5.28 13.93 -13.17
C GLY A 7 6.05 14.18 -14.47
N LYS A 8 7.25 13.62 -14.61
CA LYS A 8 8.06 13.77 -15.83
C LYS A 8 7.33 13.16 -17.02
N ASN A 9 7.39 13.81 -18.18
CA ASN A 9 6.91 13.22 -19.42
C ASN A 9 7.75 12.00 -19.78
N ILE A 10 7.07 10.91 -20.12
CA ILE A 10 7.74 9.65 -20.49
C ILE A 10 7.35 9.25 -21.90
N GLY A 11 8.32 8.65 -22.61
CA GLY A 11 8.11 8.13 -23.95
C GLY A 11 7.36 6.81 -23.93
N ARG A 12 6.96 6.35 -25.11
CA ARG A 12 6.18 5.12 -25.27
C ARG A 12 6.91 3.89 -24.73
N SER A 13 8.22 3.78 -24.99
CA SER A 13 8.98 2.62 -24.54
C SER A 13 9.13 2.58 -23.02
N GLU A 14 9.33 3.74 -22.36
CA GLU A 14 9.33 3.81 -20.90
C GLU A 14 7.97 3.40 -20.31
N GLN A 15 6.91 3.91 -20.92
CA GLN A 15 5.55 3.60 -20.52
C GLN A 15 5.26 2.10 -20.64
N GLU A 16 5.56 1.50 -21.77
CA GLU A 16 5.35 0.06 -22.00
C GLU A 16 6.14 -0.79 -21.02
N ALA A 17 7.42 -0.47 -20.81
CA ALA A 17 8.27 -1.20 -19.87
C ALA A 17 7.70 -1.17 -18.44
N SER A 18 7.17 -0.03 -18.02
CA SER A 18 6.60 0.14 -16.70
C SER A 18 5.24 -0.57 -16.55
N TYR A 19 4.37 -0.45 -17.55
CA TYR A 19 3.08 -1.14 -17.56
C TYR A 19 3.21 -2.65 -17.57
N ASP A 20 4.16 -3.19 -18.34
CA ASP A 20 4.36 -4.64 -18.40
C ASP A 20 4.78 -5.23 -17.05
N VAL A 21 5.47 -4.48 -16.24
CA VAL A 21 5.97 -4.94 -14.93
C VAL A 21 5.04 -4.57 -13.79
N LEU A 22 4.53 -3.34 -13.77
CA LEU A 22 3.81 -2.80 -12.60
C LEU A 22 2.36 -2.44 -12.87
N GLY A 23 1.95 -2.29 -14.13
CA GLY A 23 0.63 -1.76 -14.46
C GLY A 23 0.47 -0.27 -14.15
N VAL A 24 1.58 0.45 -13.97
CA VAL A 24 1.61 1.88 -13.62
C VAL A 24 2.69 2.57 -14.46
N PRO A 25 2.43 3.75 -15.04
CA PRO A 25 3.44 4.46 -15.81
C PRO A 25 4.47 5.16 -14.91
N LEU A 26 5.73 4.75 -15.04
CA LEU A 26 6.86 5.34 -14.33
C LEU A 26 8.00 5.60 -15.31
N CYS A 27 8.80 6.65 -15.03
CA CYS A 27 10.05 6.86 -15.76
C CYS A 27 11.06 5.77 -15.41
N THR A 28 12.09 5.61 -16.23
CA THR A 28 13.12 4.58 -16.05
C THR A 28 13.73 4.61 -14.66
N ARG A 29 14.01 5.80 -14.14
CA ARG A 29 14.60 5.97 -12.81
C ARG A 29 13.67 5.43 -11.70
N HIS A 30 12.41 5.83 -11.73
CA HIS A 30 11.45 5.43 -10.70
C HIS A 30 11.01 3.97 -10.84
N LEU A 31 10.98 3.44 -12.06
CA LEU A 31 10.77 2.01 -12.26
C LEU A 31 11.88 1.20 -11.58
N LYS A 32 13.13 1.61 -11.72
CA LYS A 32 14.27 0.93 -11.05
C LYS A 32 14.15 0.99 -9.53
N LEU A 33 13.76 2.15 -8.99
CA LEU A 33 13.58 2.31 -7.54
C LEU A 33 12.47 1.40 -7.00
N ILE A 34 11.33 1.35 -7.69
CA ILE A 34 10.21 0.49 -7.28
C ILE A 34 10.58 -0.98 -7.39
N LYS A 35 11.26 -1.40 -8.45
CA LYS A 35 11.76 -2.78 -8.57
C LYS A 35 12.66 -3.17 -7.39
N ARG A 36 13.52 -2.24 -6.96
CA ARG A 36 14.40 -2.46 -5.81
C ARG A 36 13.61 -2.62 -4.50
N ILE A 37 12.59 -1.80 -4.31
CA ILE A 37 11.69 -1.90 -3.14
C ILE A 37 11.01 -3.28 -3.12
N ILE A 38 10.49 -3.71 -4.25
CA ILE A 38 9.85 -5.03 -4.38
C ILE A 38 10.82 -6.15 -4.02
N LEU A 39 12.05 -6.10 -4.54
CA LEU A 39 13.06 -7.13 -4.27
C LEU A 39 13.45 -7.17 -2.80
N ASN A 40 13.67 -6.00 -2.18
CA ASN A 40 14.16 -5.93 -0.81
C ASN A 40 13.09 -6.28 0.24
N ASN A 41 11.83 -6.02 -0.06
CA ASN A 41 10.74 -6.14 0.92
C ASN A 41 9.70 -7.20 0.54
N ASN A 42 9.85 -7.82 -0.62
CA ASN A 42 8.85 -8.74 -1.16
C ASN A 42 7.46 -8.08 -1.26
N THR A 43 7.44 -6.83 -1.68
CA THR A 43 6.21 -6.03 -1.78
C THR A 43 5.29 -6.59 -2.85
N PRO A 44 4.01 -6.86 -2.54
CA PRO A 44 3.07 -7.32 -3.56
C PRO A 44 2.85 -6.24 -4.63
N LEU A 45 2.68 -6.67 -5.88
CA LEU A 45 2.39 -5.78 -7.00
C LEU A 45 1.13 -4.93 -6.73
N GLU A 46 0.12 -5.54 -6.14
CA GLU A 46 -1.13 -4.86 -5.80
C GLU A 46 -0.93 -3.74 -4.79
N ALA A 47 0.05 -3.86 -3.90
CA ALA A 47 0.41 -2.77 -2.98
C ALA A 47 0.95 -1.55 -3.74
N ILE A 48 1.77 -1.77 -4.77
CA ILE A 48 2.29 -0.70 -5.62
C ILE A 48 1.15 -0.02 -6.39
N GLN A 49 0.26 -0.80 -6.97
CA GLN A 49 -0.88 -0.28 -7.72
C GLN A 49 -1.81 0.53 -6.83
N LEU A 50 -2.11 0.03 -5.65
CA LEU A 50 -2.94 0.72 -4.66
C LEU A 50 -2.28 2.02 -4.19
N TYR A 51 -0.98 1.98 -3.92
CA TYR A 51 -0.21 3.15 -3.51
C TYR A 51 -0.35 4.32 -4.50
N TYR A 52 -0.15 4.05 -5.79
CA TYR A 52 -0.27 5.11 -6.79
C TYR A 52 -1.71 5.54 -7.03
N ALA A 53 -2.66 4.62 -6.94
CA ALA A 53 -4.08 4.96 -7.05
C ALA A 53 -4.53 5.88 -5.90
N LEU A 54 -4.05 5.64 -4.69
CA LEU A 54 -4.32 6.51 -3.53
C LEU A 54 -3.69 7.90 -3.71
N ARG A 55 -2.46 7.96 -4.20
CA ARG A 55 -1.79 9.23 -4.49
C ARG A 55 -2.53 10.04 -5.54
N ALA A 56 -3.08 9.38 -6.56
CA ALA A 56 -3.85 10.04 -7.61
C ALA A 56 -5.12 10.72 -7.06
N LYS A 57 -5.63 10.30 -5.92
CA LYS A 57 -6.78 10.90 -5.24
C LYS A 57 -6.38 11.94 -4.19
N GLY A 58 -5.10 12.30 -4.12
CA GLY A 58 -4.61 13.32 -3.19
C GLY A 58 -4.22 12.81 -1.82
N ALA A 59 -4.30 11.51 -1.57
CA ALA A 59 -3.82 10.92 -0.32
C ALA A 59 -2.28 10.92 -0.28
N GLN A 60 -1.71 10.78 0.91
CA GLN A 60 -0.27 10.79 1.11
C GLN A 60 0.19 9.48 1.77
N PRO A 61 0.10 8.35 1.05
CA PRO A 61 0.56 7.07 1.57
C PRO A 61 2.09 6.98 1.62
N MET A 62 2.60 6.14 2.51
CA MET A 62 4.01 5.78 2.59
C MET A 62 4.14 4.31 2.23
N LEU A 63 5.01 4.02 1.27
CA LEU A 63 5.25 2.64 0.80
C LEU A 63 6.36 2.00 1.63
N GLU A 64 6.16 0.75 2.05
CA GLU A 64 7.14 0.00 2.86
C GLU A 64 7.64 0.80 4.05
N TRP A 65 6.70 1.26 4.86
CA TRP A 65 6.99 2.06 6.05
C TRP A 65 7.48 1.16 7.19
N TRP A 66 8.63 1.55 7.76
CA TRP A 66 9.21 0.84 8.91
C TRP A 66 8.57 1.31 10.20
N ASP A 67 7.96 0.39 10.94
CA ASP A 67 7.22 0.69 12.18
C ASP A 67 8.06 0.53 13.47
N GLY A 68 9.36 0.24 13.32
CA GLY A 68 10.26 -0.08 14.43
C GLY A 68 10.45 -1.57 14.65
N ASN A 69 9.62 -2.41 14.01
CA ASN A 69 9.67 -3.86 14.12
C ASN A 69 9.68 -4.52 12.76
N LYS A 70 8.82 -4.10 11.85
CA LYS A 70 8.75 -4.62 10.49
C LYS A 70 8.35 -3.54 9.50
N SER A 71 8.50 -3.83 8.21
CA SER A 71 8.03 -2.99 7.13
C SER A 71 6.54 -3.25 6.85
N VAL A 72 5.76 -2.19 6.72
CA VAL A 72 4.33 -2.23 6.42
C VAL A 72 4.14 -1.85 4.96
N ASP A 73 3.32 -2.59 4.21
CA ASP A 73 3.13 -2.35 2.77
C ASP A 73 2.78 -0.89 2.47
N ILE A 74 1.74 -0.37 3.09
CA ILE A 74 1.31 1.02 2.95
C ILE A 74 0.93 1.57 4.32
N ALA A 75 1.37 2.77 4.64
CA ALA A 75 1.00 3.43 5.89
C ALA A 75 0.58 4.88 5.67
N PHE A 76 -0.32 5.33 6.52
CA PHE A 76 -0.70 6.73 6.67
C PHE A 76 -0.40 7.12 8.12
N SER A 77 0.83 7.57 8.36
CA SER A 77 1.33 7.78 9.72
C SER A 77 0.57 8.84 10.50
N ARG A 78 0.04 9.85 9.83
CA ARG A 78 -0.71 10.95 10.48
C ARG A 78 -2.01 10.48 11.13
N VAL A 79 -2.66 9.48 10.55
CA VAL A 79 -3.90 8.91 11.08
C VAL A 79 -3.68 7.53 11.70
N LYS A 80 -2.44 7.09 11.77
CA LYS A 80 -2.03 5.81 12.32
C LYS A 80 -2.79 4.64 11.69
N LEU A 81 -2.82 4.62 10.37
CA LEU A 81 -3.44 3.57 9.57
C LEU A 81 -2.37 2.77 8.83
N ASN A 82 -2.37 1.47 9.03
CA ASN A 82 -1.54 0.52 8.29
C ASN A 82 -2.41 -0.31 7.35
N ILE A 83 -1.93 -0.50 6.13
CA ILE A 83 -2.59 -1.36 5.14
C ILE A 83 -1.61 -2.44 4.73
N GLU A 84 -2.05 -3.68 4.81
CA GLU A 84 -1.28 -4.84 4.35
C GLU A 84 -2.06 -5.60 3.31
N ILE A 85 -1.38 -5.97 2.22
CA ILE A 85 -1.96 -6.74 1.14
C ILE A 85 -1.74 -8.21 1.44
N ASP A 86 -2.83 -8.94 1.57
CA ASP A 86 -2.80 -10.36 1.88
C ASP A 86 -2.71 -11.17 0.58
N THR A 87 -1.58 -11.86 0.40
CA THR A 87 -1.31 -12.61 -0.81
C THR A 87 -1.53 -14.10 -0.65
N ASP A 88 -1.75 -14.56 0.59
CA ASP A 88 -1.79 -15.99 0.90
C ASP A 88 -3.13 -16.35 1.59
N TYR A 89 -4.03 -16.92 0.79
CA TYR A 89 -5.36 -17.28 1.27
C TYR A 89 -5.49 -18.63 1.94
N ASN A 90 -4.54 -19.54 1.66
CA ASN A 90 -4.85 -20.96 1.79
C ASN A 90 -4.09 -21.65 2.92
N LEU A 91 -3.21 -20.94 3.62
CA LEU A 91 -2.32 -21.54 4.60
C LEU A 91 -2.28 -20.75 5.91
N ILE A 92 -3.47 -20.47 6.48
CA ILE A 92 -3.51 -19.97 7.85
C ILE A 92 -3.33 -21.17 8.77
N THR A 93 -2.09 -21.39 9.21
CA THR A 93 -1.81 -22.32 10.29
C THR A 93 -2.22 -21.69 11.62
N HIS A 94 -2.40 -22.50 12.67
CA HIS A 94 -2.67 -22.00 14.01
C HIS A 94 -1.55 -21.06 14.50
N GLU A 95 -0.29 -21.36 14.15
CA GLU A 95 0.87 -20.54 14.48
C GLU A 95 0.81 -19.19 13.78
N GLN A 96 0.44 -19.16 12.50
CA GLN A 96 0.32 -17.93 11.75
C GLN A 96 -0.82 -17.05 12.29
N ALA A 97 -1.95 -17.66 12.63
CA ALA A 97 -3.07 -16.96 13.24
C ALA A 97 -2.68 -16.31 14.58
N LEU A 98 -1.90 -17.01 15.39
CA LEU A 98 -1.39 -16.45 16.65
C LEU A 98 -0.45 -15.27 16.41
N LYS A 99 0.48 -15.38 15.46
CA LYS A 99 1.37 -14.29 15.10
C LYS A 99 0.60 -13.06 14.61
N ASP A 100 -0.42 -13.27 13.79
CA ASP A 100 -1.25 -12.17 13.28
C ASP A 100 -1.98 -11.47 14.43
N LEU A 101 -2.47 -12.23 15.39
CA LEU A 101 -3.12 -11.66 16.58
C LEU A 101 -2.13 -10.85 17.42
N GLU A 102 -0.92 -11.37 17.64
CA GLU A 102 0.13 -10.67 18.40
C GLU A 102 0.54 -9.37 17.72
N GLU A 103 0.69 -9.38 16.39
CA GLU A 103 0.98 -8.18 15.60
C GLU A 103 -0.15 -7.16 15.71
N SER A 104 -1.40 -7.61 15.61
CA SER A 104 -2.58 -6.73 15.75
C SER A 104 -2.62 -6.08 17.13
N MET A 105 -2.30 -6.84 18.18
CA MET A 105 -2.21 -6.31 19.54
C MET A 105 -1.10 -5.28 19.68
N HIS A 106 0.05 -5.50 19.03
CA HIS A 106 1.15 -4.54 19.02
C HIS A 106 0.71 -3.20 18.39
N TYR A 107 0.09 -3.25 17.21
CA TYR A 107 -0.40 -2.05 16.53
C TYR A 107 -1.49 -1.35 17.34
N PHE A 108 -2.41 -2.11 17.90
CA PHE A 108 -3.47 -1.55 18.72
C PHE A 108 -2.93 -0.79 19.93
N LYS A 109 -1.92 -1.35 20.63
CA LYS A 109 -1.26 -0.69 21.76
C LYS A 109 -0.60 0.62 21.38
N ASN A 110 -0.09 0.72 20.13
CA ASN A 110 0.53 1.92 19.61
C ASN A 110 -0.46 2.90 18.93
N GLY A 111 -1.74 2.58 19.01
CA GLY A 111 -2.81 3.40 18.44
C GLY A 111 -2.97 3.29 16.93
N PHE A 112 -2.33 2.29 16.30
CA PHE A 112 -2.49 2.05 14.87
C PHE A 112 -3.67 1.13 14.58
N THR A 113 -4.41 1.47 13.52
CA THR A 113 -5.42 0.59 12.92
C THR A 113 -4.79 -0.14 11.75
N THR A 114 -4.90 -1.45 11.70
CA THR A 114 -4.40 -2.26 10.59
C THR A 114 -5.56 -2.81 9.79
N VAL A 115 -5.54 -2.57 8.49
CA VAL A 115 -6.51 -3.12 7.55
C VAL A 115 -5.79 -4.09 6.63
N ARG A 116 -6.26 -5.32 6.57
CA ARG A 116 -5.73 -6.33 5.65
C ARG A 116 -6.68 -6.44 4.46
N ILE A 117 -6.12 -6.35 3.27
CA ILE A 117 -6.88 -6.38 2.02
C ILE A 117 -6.36 -7.53 1.16
N PRO A 118 -7.22 -8.47 0.76
CA PRO A 118 -6.81 -9.52 -0.16
C PRO A 118 -6.32 -8.93 -1.48
N HIS A 119 -5.24 -9.47 -2.04
CA HIS A 119 -4.67 -8.94 -3.28
C HIS A 119 -5.67 -8.96 -4.44
N LEU A 120 -6.54 -9.95 -4.51
CA LEU A 120 -7.56 -10.03 -5.57
C LEU A 120 -8.59 -8.91 -5.47
N THR A 121 -8.89 -8.42 -4.26
CA THR A 121 -9.77 -7.28 -4.06
C THR A 121 -9.16 -6.02 -4.69
N VAL A 122 -7.87 -5.81 -4.48
CA VAL A 122 -7.16 -4.68 -5.11
C VAL A 122 -7.13 -4.85 -6.63
N LYS A 123 -6.83 -6.05 -7.10
CA LYS A 123 -6.69 -6.35 -8.53
C LYS A 123 -7.99 -6.09 -9.30
N TYR A 124 -9.12 -6.56 -8.78
CA TYR A 124 -10.40 -6.52 -9.50
C TYR A 124 -11.31 -5.37 -9.09
N TYR A 125 -11.10 -4.76 -7.93
CA TYR A 125 -11.95 -3.70 -7.38
C TYR A 125 -11.09 -2.53 -6.86
N LEU A 126 -10.15 -2.07 -7.69
CA LEU A 126 -9.18 -1.05 -7.27
C LEU A 126 -9.87 0.26 -6.87
N ASP A 127 -10.80 0.74 -7.68
CA ASP A 127 -11.49 2.02 -7.42
C ASP A 127 -12.33 1.95 -6.14
N ASP A 128 -13.06 0.87 -5.94
CA ASP A 128 -13.84 0.64 -4.71
C ASP A 128 -12.94 0.55 -3.48
N THR A 129 -11.80 -0.14 -3.62
CA THR A 129 -10.82 -0.27 -2.55
C THR A 129 -10.26 1.10 -2.15
N VAL A 130 -9.88 1.90 -3.13
CA VAL A 130 -9.39 3.27 -2.91
C VAL A 130 -10.44 4.11 -2.19
N GLN A 131 -11.69 4.08 -2.65
CA GLN A 131 -12.76 4.86 -2.03
C GLN A 131 -13.01 4.45 -0.59
N ASN A 132 -13.03 3.16 -0.29
CA ASN A 132 -13.20 2.65 1.07
C ASN A 132 -12.05 3.09 1.99
N ILE A 133 -10.82 3.06 1.49
CA ILE A 133 -9.66 3.54 2.26
C ILE A 133 -9.76 5.03 2.54
N LEU A 134 -10.15 5.84 1.54
CA LEU A 134 -10.34 7.28 1.74
C LEU A 134 -11.41 7.56 2.78
N ASP A 135 -12.49 6.78 2.80
CA ASP A 135 -13.55 6.89 3.80
C ASP A 135 -13.05 6.54 5.21
N ILE A 136 -12.22 5.51 5.32
CA ILE A 136 -11.56 5.15 6.59
C ILE A 136 -10.67 6.29 7.08
N ILE A 137 -9.87 6.87 6.21
CA ILE A 137 -8.98 8.01 6.54
C ILE A 137 -9.81 9.19 7.05
N SER A 138 -10.91 9.52 6.36
CA SER A 138 -11.81 10.59 6.77
C SER A 138 -12.40 10.33 8.17
N SER A 139 -12.83 9.12 8.42
CA SER A 139 -13.36 8.71 9.73
C SER A 139 -12.31 8.84 10.84
N LEU A 140 -11.08 8.39 10.57
CA LEU A 140 -9.98 8.50 11.53
C LEU A 140 -9.61 9.94 11.82
N LYS A 141 -9.59 10.81 10.80
CA LYS A 141 -9.35 12.25 10.99
C LYS A 141 -10.42 12.92 11.84
N THR A 142 -11.68 12.55 11.63
CA THR A 142 -12.80 13.09 12.42
C THR A 142 -12.67 12.68 13.88
N ASN A 143 -12.34 11.42 14.15
CA ASN A 143 -12.16 10.93 15.52
C ASN A 143 -11.00 11.62 16.24
N ILE A 144 -9.91 11.90 15.54
CA ILE A 144 -8.76 12.62 16.10
C ILE A 144 -9.14 14.06 16.50
N LYS A 145 -10.00 14.71 15.71
CA LYS A 145 -10.44 16.08 15.99
C LYS A 145 -11.38 16.18 17.19
N VAL A 146 -12.06 15.12 17.55
CA VAL A 146 -13.02 15.10 18.67
C VAL A 146 -12.32 14.83 20.01
N ILE A 147 -11.10 14.34 19.97
CA ILE A 147 -10.28 14.11 21.16
C ILE A 147 -9.49 15.38 21.48
#